data_1d6b6b6dce5faaa55cb61813bd73663c
#
_entry.id   1d6b6b6dce5faaa55cb61813bd73663c
#
_cell.length_a   1.000
_cell.length_b   1.000
_cell.length_c   1.000
_cell.angle_alpha   90.00
_cell.angle_beta   90.00
_cell.angle_gamma   90.00
#
_symmetry.space_group_name_H-M   'P 1'
#
loop_
_entity.id
_entity.type
_entity.pdbx_description
1 polymer ?
#
loop_
_entity_poly.entity_id
_entity_poly.type
_entity_poly.pdbx_seq_one_letter_code
_entity_poly.pdbx_strand_id
1 'polypeptide(L)'
;MRLLVVEDETDLAEAVARGLRNDGYAVDVAGDGEEALDKLGFNDYDLVCLDITMPGIDGLEVCRRIRSDTTRDPSPRVLMLTARDSLEDRVAGLDDGADDYLVKPFAFPELLARVRSLLRRDAGTTTATLRVADLELDTARHVARRDDRDLELTAKEFALLRYFMTHPGQVLSQETLLEHVWDEHADPFTNTVRVTVGTLRRKLAVGDEPQLIDTVVGRGYRLTDDGDALGDATPS
;
A
#
# COMPACT_ATOMS: atom_id res chain seq x y z
N MET A 1 2.40 -0.12 -0.52
CA MET A 1 1.19 -0.82 -0.04
C MET A 1 0.41 -1.28 -1.24
N ARG A 2 0.17 -2.59 -1.31
CA ARG A 2 -0.48 -3.27 -2.42
C ARG A 2 -1.90 -3.67 -2.03
N LEU A 3 -2.88 -3.31 -2.84
CA LEU A 3 -4.30 -3.54 -2.61
C LEU A 3 -4.84 -4.50 -3.67
N LEU A 4 -5.82 -5.32 -3.29
CA LEU A 4 -6.61 -6.10 -4.23
C LEU A 4 -8.04 -5.55 -4.23
N VAL A 5 -8.58 -5.27 -5.41
CA VAL A 5 -9.99 -4.92 -5.62
C VAL A 5 -10.66 -6.13 -6.25
N VAL A 6 -11.68 -6.67 -5.57
CA VAL A 6 -12.44 -7.84 -6.01
C VAL A 6 -13.87 -7.41 -6.26
N GLU A 7 -14.28 -7.37 -7.52
CA GLU A 7 -15.55 -6.81 -7.96
C GLU A 7 -15.89 -7.38 -9.35
N ASP A 8 -17.07 -7.94 -9.53
CA ASP A 8 -17.50 -8.56 -10.81
C ASP A 8 -18.00 -7.51 -11.82
N GLU A 9 -18.42 -6.33 -11.37
CA GLU A 9 -18.75 -5.22 -12.25
C GLU A 9 -17.46 -4.51 -12.71
N THR A 10 -16.99 -4.85 -13.91
CA THR A 10 -15.71 -4.38 -14.48
C THR A 10 -15.55 -2.85 -14.43
N ASP A 11 -16.61 -2.10 -14.77
CA ASP A 11 -16.55 -0.63 -14.79
C ASP A 11 -16.34 -0.06 -13.38
N LEU A 12 -16.97 -0.65 -12.36
CA LEU A 12 -16.81 -0.24 -10.97
C LEU A 12 -15.42 -0.64 -10.46
N ALA A 13 -14.98 -1.88 -10.72
CA ALA A 13 -13.65 -2.36 -10.38
C ALA A 13 -12.56 -1.44 -10.91
N GLU A 14 -12.60 -1.10 -12.21
CA GLU A 14 -11.64 -0.21 -12.85
C GLU A 14 -11.71 1.24 -12.33
N ALA A 15 -12.91 1.75 -12.03
CA ALA A 15 -13.05 3.09 -11.45
C ALA A 15 -12.43 3.17 -10.05
N VAL A 16 -12.68 2.16 -9.20
CA VAL A 16 -12.10 2.05 -7.86
C VAL A 16 -10.58 1.90 -7.95
N ALA A 17 -10.09 0.96 -8.75
CA ALA A 17 -8.67 0.71 -8.92
C ALA A 17 -7.92 1.95 -9.42
N ARG A 18 -8.44 2.64 -10.42
CA ARG A 18 -7.86 3.89 -10.95
C ARG A 18 -7.80 4.97 -9.88
N GLY A 19 -8.86 5.14 -9.10
CA GLY A 19 -8.88 6.11 -8.00
C GLY A 19 -7.80 5.81 -6.96
N LEU A 20 -7.69 4.55 -6.53
CA LEU A 20 -6.69 4.11 -5.56
C LEU A 20 -5.25 4.22 -6.12
N ARG A 21 -5.03 3.90 -7.41
CA ARG A 21 -3.73 4.09 -8.08
C ARG A 21 -3.33 5.57 -8.12
N ASN A 22 -4.28 6.47 -8.36
CA ASN A 22 -4.04 7.91 -8.32
C ASN A 22 -3.64 8.42 -6.93
N ASP A 23 -4.10 7.74 -5.87
CA ASP A 23 -3.68 8.01 -4.47
C ASP A 23 -2.36 7.29 -4.10
N GLY A 24 -1.69 6.66 -5.06
CA GLY A 24 -0.35 6.08 -4.92
C GLY A 24 -0.30 4.63 -4.48
N TYR A 25 -1.43 3.94 -4.34
CA TYR A 25 -1.44 2.50 -4.06
C TYR A 25 -1.01 1.69 -5.29
N ALA A 26 -0.41 0.53 -5.06
CA ALA A 26 -0.34 -0.55 -6.04
C ALA A 26 -1.68 -1.28 -5.98
N VAL A 27 -2.35 -1.47 -7.12
CA VAL A 27 -3.71 -2.04 -7.11
C VAL A 27 -3.86 -3.07 -8.20
N ASP A 28 -4.14 -4.28 -7.79
CA ASP A 28 -4.55 -5.38 -8.66
C ASP A 28 -6.07 -5.53 -8.61
N VAL A 29 -6.64 -6.11 -9.66
CA VAL A 29 -8.08 -6.31 -9.78
C VAL A 29 -8.35 -7.80 -10.00
N ALA A 30 -9.38 -8.33 -9.36
CA ALA A 30 -9.95 -9.64 -9.61
C ALA A 30 -11.44 -9.51 -9.92
N GLY A 31 -11.91 -10.20 -10.95
CA GLY A 31 -13.30 -10.14 -11.40
C GLY A 31 -14.23 -11.11 -10.68
N ASP A 32 -13.68 -12.04 -9.90
CA ASP A 32 -14.45 -13.00 -9.11
C ASP A 32 -13.64 -13.54 -7.91
N GLY A 33 -14.29 -14.36 -7.09
CA GLY A 33 -13.68 -14.93 -5.88
C GLY A 33 -12.60 -15.97 -6.16
N GLU A 34 -12.64 -16.69 -7.28
CA GLU A 34 -11.61 -17.66 -7.63
C GLU A 34 -10.33 -16.95 -8.04
N GLU A 35 -10.42 -15.96 -8.92
CA GLU A 35 -9.29 -15.12 -9.31
C GLU A 35 -8.68 -14.40 -8.11
N ALA A 36 -9.53 -13.90 -7.19
CA ALA A 36 -9.07 -13.27 -5.95
C ALA A 36 -8.22 -14.21 -5.10
N LEU A 37 -8.67 -15.46 -4.91
CA LEU A 37 -7.95 -16.46 -4.13
C LEU A 37 -6.64 -16.89 -4.82
N ASP A 38 -6.65 -17.00 -6.14
CA ASP A 38 -5.44 -17.30 -6.91
C ASP A 38 -4.41 -16.17 -6.74
N LYS A 39 -4.81 -14.90 -6.91
CA LYS A 39 -3.93 -13.74 -6.71
C LYS A 39 -3.41 -13.67 -5.27
N LEU A 40 -4.26 -13.91 -4.29
CA LEU A 40 -3.86 -14.03 -2.89
C LEU A 40 -2.88 -15.18 -2.65
N GLY A 41 -2.95 -16.27 -3.41
CA GLY A 41 -2.02 -17.40 -3.32
C GLY A 41 -0.58 -17.05 -3.70
N PHE A 42 -0.39 -16.07 -4.59
CA PHE A 42 0.93 -15.72 -5.15
C PHE A 42 1.48 -14.37 -4.69
N ASN A 43 0.63 -13.48 -4.17
CA ASN A 43 1.03 -12.13 -3.82
C ASN A 43 0.62 -11.78 -2.38
N ASP A 44 1.40 -10.91 -1.75
CA ASP A 44 1.05 -10.31 -0.47
C ASP A 44 0.32 -8.99 -0.70
N TYR A 45 -0.85 -8.87 -0.08
CA TYR A 45 -1.67 -7.67 -0.10
C TYR A 45 -1.81 -7.10 1.29
N ASP A 46 -1.74 -5.78 1.40
CA ASP A 46 -1.97 -5.07 2.67
C ASP A 46 -3.47 -4.94 2.97
N LEU A 47 -4.31 -4.83 1.91
CA LEU A 47 -5.76 -4.69 2.05
C LEU A 47 -6.49 -5.25 0.82
N VAL A 48 -7.65 -5.85 1.06
CA VAL A 48 -8.58 -6.34 0.04
C VAL A 48 -9.88 -5.54 0.14
N CYS A 49 -10.26 -4.83 -0.95
CA CYS A 49 -11.61 -4.30 -1.14
C CYS A 49 -12.42 -5.40 -1.80
N LEU A 50 -13.45 -5.93 -1.15
CA LEU A 50 -14.09 -7.18 -1.52
C LEU A 50 -15.61 -7.00 -1.64
N ASP A 51 -16.15 -7.15 -2.84
CA ASP A 51 -17.60 -7.23 -3.00
C ASP A 51 -18.14 -8.50 -2.38
N ILE A 52 -19.27 -8.38 -1.69
CA ILE A 52 -19.97 -9.53 -1.10
C ILE A 52 -20.68 -10.33 -2.19
N THR A 53 -21.34 -9.65 -3.13
CA THR A 53 -22.27 -10.28 -4.07
C THR A 53 -21.59 -10.52 -5.41
N MET A 54 -20.93 -11.66 -5.55
CA MET A 54 -20.28 -12.08 -6.80
C MET A 54 -20.77 -13.48 -7.22
N PRO A 55 -20.75 -13.77 -8.52
CA PRO A 55 -21.06 -15.13 -8.99
C PRO A 55 -19.94 -16.12 -8.57
N GLY A 56 -20.33 -17.37 -8.32
CA GLY A 56 -19.41 -18.42 -7.91
C GLY A 56 -19.06 -18.35 -6.42
N ILE A 57 -17.81 -18.11 -6.10
CA ILE A 57 -17.35 -17.90 -4.71
C ILE A 57 -17.67 -16.46 -4.31
N ASP A 58 -18.57 -16.30 -3.33
CA ASP A 58 -18.97 -14.99 -2.81
C ASP A 58 -17.87 -14.36 -1.92
N GLY A 59 -18.01 -13.05 -1.65
CA GLY A 59 -17.02 -12.32 -0.85
C GLY A 59 -16.92 -12.79 0.60
N LEU A 60 -17.98 -13.32 1.18
CA LEU A 60 -17.93 -13.85 2.55
C LEU A 60 -17.08 -15.12 2.61
N GLU A 61 -17.20 -16.00 1.60
CA GLU A 61 -16.35 -17.19 1.51
C GLU A 61 -14.88 -16.83 1.26
N VAL A 62 -14.62 -15.84 0.40
CA VAL A 62 -13.25 -15.33 0.19
C VAL A 62 -12.68 -14.81 1.51
N CYS A 63 -13.43 -13.99 2.26
CA CYS A 63 -13.01 -13.47 3.57
C CYS A 63 -12.69 -14.59 4.56
N ARG A 64 -13.58 -15.59 4.68
CA ARG A 64 -13.34 -16.76 5.55
C ARG A 64 -12.05 -17.48 5.19
N ARG A 65 -11.76 -17.67 3.90
CA ARG A 65 -10.50 -18.29 3.44
C ARG A 65 -9.28 -17.44 3.77
N ILE A 66 -9.35 -16.12 3.58
CA ILE A 66 -8.29 -15.19 4.01
C ILE A 66 -8.01 -15.34 5.50
N ARG A 67 -9.05 -15.40 6.35
CA ARG A 67 -8.88 -15.51 7.82
C ARG A 67 -8.43 -16.89 8.29
N SER A 68 -8.76 -17.94 7.55
CA SER A 68 -8.33 -19.31 7.86
C SER A 68 -6.90 -19.62 7.42
N ASP A 69 -6.31 -18.79 6.57
CA ASP A 69 -4.93 -18.96 6.12
C ASP A 69 -3.95 -18.49 7.22
N THR A 70 -3.44 -19.44 8.00
CA THR A 70 -2.46 -19.21 9.06
C THR A 70 -1.02 -19.08 8.56
N THR A 71 -0.80 -19.21 7.27
CA THR A 71 0.54 -19.08 6.67
C THR A 71 0.94 -17.63 6.46
N ARG A 72 -0.03 -16.70 6.51
CA ARG A 72 0.16 -15.27 6.32
C ARG A 72 0.11 -14.51 7.63
N ASP A 73 1.20 -13.83 7.95
CA ASP A 73 1.29 -12.95 9.12
C ASP A 73 2.08 -11.67 8.75
N PRO A 74 1.43 -10.49 8.73
CA PRO A 74 0.00 -10.28 9.02
C PRO A 74 -0.93 -10.70 7.86
N SER A 75 -2.14 -11.13 8.20
CA SER A 75 -3.23 -11.32 7.24
C SER A 75 -3.70 -9.96 6.67
N PRO A 76 -4.05 -9.86 5.37
CA PRO A 76 -4.50 -8.60 4.78
C PRO A 76 -5.76 -8.05 5.45
N ARG A 77 -5.89 -6.74 5.51
CA ARG A 77 -7.15 -6.09 5.92
C ARG A 77 -8.24 -6.35 4.90
N VAL A 78 -9.46 -6.52 5.34
CA VAL A 78 -10.61 -6.73 4.46
C VAL A 78 -11.63 -5.62 4.66
N LEU A 79 -11.86 -4.84 3.60
CA LEU A 79 -12.95 -3.88 3.48
C LEU A 79 -14.04 -4.49 2.59
N MET A 80 -15.16 -4.87 3.21
CA MET A 80 -16.30 -5.40 2.46
C MET A 80 -17.06 -4.29 1.76
N LEU A 81 -17.41 -4.50 0.50
CA LEU A 81 -18.34 -3.68 -0.27
C LEU A 81 -19.70 -4.39 -0.30
N THR A 82 -20.77 -3.71 0.08
CA THR A 82 -22.08 -4.36 0.26
C THR A 82 -23.23 -3.53 -0.28
N ALA A 83 -24.26 -4.17 -0.82
CA ALA A 83 -25.50 -3.51 -1.22
C ALA A 83 -26.33 -3.10 0.02
N ARG A 84 -27.14 -2.03 -0.11
CA ARG A 84 -27.88 -1.39 0.98
C ARG A 84 -28.84 -2.31 1.75
N ASP A 85 -29.33 -3.37 1.10
CA ASP A 85 -30.41 -4.23 1.63
C ASP A 85 -29.91 -5.39 2.51
N SER A 86 -28.59 -5.53 2.70
CA SER A 86 -27.97 -6.63 3.43
C SER A 86 -27.58 -6.29 4.86
N LEU A 87 -28.51 -5.80 5.66
CA LEU A 87 -28.24 -5.59 7.11
C LEU A 87 -27.89 -6.93 7.79
N GLU A 88 -28.49 -8.03 7.32
CA GLU A 88 -28.21 -9.39 7.79
C GLU A 88 -26.80 -9.85 7.37
N ASP A 89 -26.37 -9.51 6.16
CA ASP A 89 -25.01 -9.80 5.67
C ASP A 89 -23.94 -9.00 6.41
N ARG A 90 -24.26 -7.78 6.86
CA ARG A 90 -23.34 -6.94 7.66
C ARG A 90 -23.10 -7.52 9.06
N VAL A 91 -24.09 -8.13 9.66
CA VAL A 91 -23.99 -8.78 10.99
C VAL A 91 -23.24 -10.11 10.84
N ALA A 92 -23.57 -10.91 9.82
CA ALA A 92 -22.86 -12.17 9.53
C ALA A 92 -21.39 -11.92 9.17
N GLY A 93 -21.11 -10.88 8.39
CA GLY A 93 -19.75 -10.60 7.95
C GLY A 93 -18.83 -10.02 9.02
N LEU A 94 -19.35 -9.38 10.09
CA LEU A 94 -18.54 -9.05 11.27
C LEU A 94 -18.08 -10.32 11.99
N ASP A 95 -18.92 -11.37 12.00
CA ASP A 95 -18.58 -12.69 12.52
C ASP A 95 -17.62 -13.44 11.56
N ASP A 96 -17.62 -13.13 10.26
CA ASP A 96 -16.72 -13.71 9.24
C ASP A 96 -15.33 -13.03 9.16
N GLY A 97 -15.07 -12.02 10.01
CA GLY A 97 -13.74 -11.47 10.23
C GLY A 97 -13.34 -10.32 9.32
N ALA A 98 -14.27 -9.61 8.68
CA ALA A 98 -13.98 -8.35 7.98
C ALA A 98 -13.56 -7.25 8.96
N ASP A 99 -12.68 -6.34 8.51
CA ASP A 99 -12.18 -5.22 9.35
C ASP A 99 -13.07 -3.98 9.26
N ASP A 100 -13.77 -3.76 8.13
CA ASP A 100 -14.73 -2.66 7.93
C ASP A 100 -15.68 -2.96 6.76
N TYR A 101 -16.76 -2.15 6.65
CA TYR A 101 -17.80 -2.26 5.64
C TYR A 101 -18.08 -0.92 4.97
N LEU A 102 -18.34 -0.95 3.67
CA LEU A 102 -18.76 0.20 2.88
C LEU A 102 -19.98 -0.15 2.04
N VAL A 103 -21.05 0.63 2.20
CA VAL A 103 -22.34 0.38 1.52
C VAL A 103 -22.33 0.99 0.12
N LYS A 104 -22.69 0.19 -0.89
CA LYS A 104 -22.93 0.66 -2.28
C LYS A 104 -24.32 1.33 -2.39
N PRO A 105 -24.47 2.44 -3.15
CA PRO A 105 -23.39 3.20 -3.79
C PRO A 105 -22.64 4.07 -2.80
N PHE A 106 -21.33 4.15 -2.94
CA PHE A 106 -20.44 4.95 -2.09
C PHE A 106 -19.76 6.08 -2.85
N ALA A 107 -19.36 7.12 -2.12
CA ALA A 107 -18.48 8.14 -2.66
C ALA A 107 -17.02 7.69 -2.56
N PHE A 108 -16.21 7.89 -3.62
CA PHE A 108 -14.80 7.52 -3.61
C PHE A 108 -14.00 8.09 -2.43
N PRO A 109 -14.21 9.36 -1.99
CA PRO A 109 -13.55 9.88 -0.80
C PRO A 109 -13.83 9.09 0.49
N GLU A 110 -15.03 8.47 0.63
CA GLU A 110 -15.36 7.62 1.76
C GLU A 110 -14.58 6.31 1.72
N LEU A 111 -14.57 5.63 0.57
CA LEU A 111 -13.77 4.43 0.34
C LEU A 111 -12.30 4.70 0.69
N LEU A 112 -11.73 5.78 0.18
CA LEU A 112 -10.36 6.16 0.42
C LEU A 112 -10.06 6.42 1.90
N ALA A 113 -10.97 7.08 2.62
CA ALA A 113 -10.84 7.33 4.06
C ALA A 113 -10.81 6.02 4.87
N ARG A 114 -11.64 5.03 4.50
CA ARG A 114 -11.69 3.71 5.15
C ARG A 114 -10.42 2.91 4.86
N VAL A 115 -9.98 2.87 3.60
CA VAL A 115 -8.70 2.25 3.20
C VAL A 115 -7.54 2.81 4.02
N ARG A 116 -7.41 4.14 4.10
CA ARG A 116 -6.39 4.80 4.93
C ARG A 116 -6.49 4.44 6.42
N SER A 117 -7.72 4.34 6.95
CA SER A 117 -7.95 3.98 8.36
C SER A 117 -7.52 2.56 8.66
N LEU A 118 -7.82 1.62 7.77
CA LEU A 118 -7.46 0.22 7.93
C LEU A 118 -5.95 0.00 7.86
N LEU A 119 -5.30 0.60 6.87
CA LEU A 119 -3.84 0.49 6.67
C LEU A 119 -3.01 1.17 7.77
N ARG A 120 -3.59 2.10 8.54
CA ARG A 120 -2.93 2.76 9.67
C ARG A 120 -2.78 1.86 10.89
N ARG A 121 -3.69 0.92 11.11
CA ARG A 121 -3.71 0.06 12.32
C ARG A 121 -2.49 -0.84 12.41
N ASP A 122 -1.84 -1.17 11.30
CA ASP A 122 -0.68 -2.06 11.26
C ASP A 122 0.65 -1.36 11.55
N ALA A 123 0.71 -0.03 11.38
CA ALA A 123 1.94 0.72 11.63
C ALA A 123 2.26 0.96 13.12
N GLY A 124 1.45 0.42 14.05
CA GLY A 124 1.63 0.65 15.50
C GLY A 124 1.54 2.12 15.93
N THR A 125 1.27 3.02 14.98
CA THR A 125 1.19 4.47 15.19
C THR A 125 -0.25 4.92 15.21
N THR A 126 -0.68 5.50 16.32
CA THR A 126 -1.98 6.16 16.47
C THR A 126 -2.09 7.46 15.66
N THR A 127 -1.00 7.90 15.03
CA THR A 127 -0.93 9.15 14.26
C THR A 127 -0.89 8.87 12.76
N ALA A 128 -1.65 9.65 11.99
CA ALA A 128 -1.61 9.63 10.52
C ALA A 128 -0.27 10.11 9.94
N THR A 129 0.67 10.50 10.80
CA THR A 129 1.95 11.11 10.45
C THR A 129 3.09 10.15 10.78
N LEU A 130 3.87 9.77 9.77
CA LEU A 130 5.15 9.06 9.92
C LEU A 130 6.26 10.09 10.07
N ARG A 131 7.26 9.77 10.90
CA ARG A 131 8.46 10.62 11.10
C ARG A 131 9.71 9.75 11.10
N VAL A 132 10.69 10.13 10.30
CA VAL A 132 12.00 9.51 10.22
C VAL A 132 13.01 10.61 9.95
N ALA A 133 14.00 10.77 10.81
CA ALA A 133 14.93 11.91 10.80
C ALA A 133 14.17 13.25 10.73
N ASP A 134 14.47 14.09 9.75
CA ASP A 134 13.82 15.37 9.47
C ASP A 134 12.63 15.26 8.48
N LEU A 135 12.23 14.03 8.14
CA LEU A 135 11.09 13.75 7.26
C LEU A 135 9.79 13.61 8.07
N GLU A 136 8.76 14.24 7.59
CA GLU A 136 7.38 14.08 8.06
C GLU A 136 6.44 13.73 6.88
N LEU A 137 5.64 12.66 7.03
CA LEU A 137 4.70 12.21 6.02
C LEU A 137 3.31 12.08 6.65
N ASP A 138 2.40 12.98 6.29
CA ASP A 138 0.98 12.90 6.64
C ASP A 138 0.25 12.05 5.62
N THR A 139 -0.05 10.80 5.98
CA THR A 139 -0.72 9.85 5.10
C THR A 139 -2.21 10.17 4.90
N ALA A 140 -2.83 10.93 5.82
CA ALA A 140 -4.23 11.32 5.72
C ALA A 140 -4.42 12.49 4.74
N ARG A 141 -3.49 13.45 4.75
CA ARG A 141 -3.52 14.63 3.88
C ARG A 141 -2.74 14.43 2.58
N HIS A 142 -2.00 13.34 2.47
CA HIS A 142 -1.09 13.06 1.37
C HIS A 142 -0.02 14.16 1.19
N VAL A 143 0.55 14.61 2.30
CA VAL A 143 1.57 15.66 2.35
C VAL A 143 2.86 15.09 2.91
N ALA A 144 3.97 15.43 2.27
CA ALA A 144 5.31 15.10 2.74
C ALA A 144 6.10 16.37 2.97
N ARG A 145 6.89 16.41 4.06
CA ARG A 145 7.76 17.53 4.42
C ARG A 145 9.14 17.03 4.81
N ARG A 146 10.12 17.87 4.58
CA ARG A 146 11.43 17.77 5.19
C ARG A 146 11.68 19.06 5.96
N ASP A 147 11.78 18.97 7.29
CA ASP A 147 11.68 20.12 8.19
C ASP A 147 10.45 20.98 7.84
N ASP A 148 10.64 22.28 7.54
CA ASP A 148 9.57 23.19 7.17
C ASP A 148 9.28 23.24 5.66
N ARG A 149 9.97 22.43 4.84
CA ARG A 149 9.85 22.44 3.39
C ARG A 149 8.87 21.37 2.89
N ASP A 150 7.81 21.80 2.22
CA ASP A 150 6.90 20.89 1.53
C ASP A 150 7.61 20.18 0.37
N LEU A 151 7.43 18.87 0.28
CA LEU A 151 7.94 18.04 -0.79
C LEU A 151 6.83 17.84 -1.82
N GLU A 152 7.00 18.36 -3.01
CA GLU A 152 6.06 18.17 -4.12
C GLU A 152 6.26 16.78 -4.75
N LEU A 153 5.78 15.75 -4.07
CA LEU A 153 5.90 14.37 -4.52
C LEU A 153 4.75 13.98 -5.45
N THR A 154 5.08 13.23 -6.50
CA THR A 154 4.07 12.49 -7.26
C THR A 154 3.50 11.35 -6.40
N ALA A 155 2.35 10.79 -6.79
CA ALA A 155 1.72 9.67 -6.06
C ALA A 155 2.69 8.48 -5.87
N LYS A 156 3.48 8.13 -6.88
CA LYS A 156 4.48 7.04 -6.79
C LYS A 156 5.67 7.38 -5.88
N GLU A 157 6.17 8.61 -5.95
CA GLU A 157 7.23 9.06 -5.03
C GLU A 157 6.75 9.09 -3.58
N PHE A 158 5.50 9.52 -3.35
CA PHE A 158 4.89 9.51 -2.03
C PHE A 158 4.72 8.07 -1.51
N ALA A 159 4.23 7.15 -2.34
CA ALA A 159 4.10 5.73 -1.99
C ALA A 159 5.46 5.10 -1.67
N LEU A 160 6.48 5.41 -2.48
CA LEU A 160 7.84 4.93 -2.27
C LEU A 160 8.43 5.48 -0.97
N LEU A 161 8.29 6.79 -0.70
CA LEU A 161 8.74 7.39 0.55
C LEU A 161 8.02 6.78 1.75
N ARG A 162 6.69 6.61 1.68
CA ARG A 162 5.90 5.95 2.71
C ARG A 162 6.43 4.54 3.01
N TYR A 163 6.71 3.75 1.98
CA TYR A 163 7.22 2.40 2.14
C TYR A 163 8.60 2.40 2.82
N PHE A 164 9.49 3.31 2.46
CA PHE A 164 10.76 3.49 3.15
C PHE A 164 10.57 3.89 4.62
N MET A 165 9.66 4.83 4.91
CA MET A 165 9.43 5.33 6.27
C MET A 165 8.72 4.33 7.18
N THR A 166 8.04 3.32 6.62
CA THR A 166 7.50 2.18 7.39
C THR A 166 8.53 1.09 7.63
N HIS A 167 9.71 1.14 6.96
CA HIS A 167 10.82 0.19 7.10
C HIS A 167 12.15 0.93 7.30
N PRO A 168 12.28 1.81 8.32
CA PRO A 168 13.48 2.62 8.53
C PRO A 168 14.69 1.72 8.82
N GLY A 169 15.84 2.07 8.24
CA GLY A 169 17.08 1.32 8.41
C GLY A 169 17.13 -0.02 7.67
N GLN A 170 16.03 -0.52 7.14
CA GLN A 170 15.99 -1.79 6.41
C GLN A 170 16.46 -1.63 4.97
N VAL A 171 17.26 -2.61 4.48
CA VAL A 171 17.65 -2.68 3.07
C VAL A 171 16.51 -3.33 2.28
N LEU A 172 15.90 -2.55 1.39
CA LEU A 172 14.80 -2.97 0.53
C LEU A 172 15.33 -3.25 -0.88
N SER A 173 15.12 -4.47 -1.37
CA SER A 173 15.54 -4.85 -2.72
C SER A 173 14.68 -4.15 -3.79
N GLN A 174 15.16 -4.12 -5.04
CA GLN A 174 14.35 -3.59 -6.14
C GLN A 174 13.08 -4.43 -6.36
N GLU A 175 13.15 -5.73 -6.16
CA GLU A 175 12.02 -6.66 -6.25
C GLU A 175 10.99 -6.34 -5.18
N THR A 176 11.41 -6.23 -3.91
CA THR A 176 10.53 -5.85 -2.79
C THR A 176 9.86 -4.50 -3.04
N LEU A 177 10.62 -3.50 -3.51
CA LEU A 177 10.06 -2.18 -3.83
C LEU A 177 9.07 -2.25 -4.99
N LEU A 178 9.37 -3.03 -6.03
CA LEU A 178 8.48 -3.21 -7.16
C LEU A 178 7.16 -3.88 -6.73
N GLU A 179 7.25 -4.92 -5.93
CA GLU A 179 6.11 -5.69 -5.43
C GLU A 179 5.15 -4.86 -4.57
N HIS A 180 5.67 -4.02 -3.68
CA HIS A 180 4.85 -3.29 -2.70
C HIS A 180 4.46 -1.87 -3.12
N VAL A 181 5.13 -1.28 -4.11
CA VAL A 181 4.88 0.10 -4.55
C VAL A 181 4.28 0.16 -5.96
N TRP A 182 4.44 -0.88 -6.79
CA TRP A 182 3.86 -0.99 -8.12
C TRP A 182 2.90 -2.18 -8.20
N ASP A 183 1.93 -2.10 -9.11
CA ASP A 183 0.97 -3.17 -9.39
C ASP A 183 1.53 -4.25 -10.34
N GLU A 184 0.75 -5.29 -10.59
CA GLU A 184 1.12 -6.43 -11.45
C GLU A 184 1.45 -6.04 -12.90
N HIS A 185 1.02 -4.86 -13.35
CA HIS A 185 1.33 -4.37 -14.70
C HIS A 185 2.71 -3.70 -14.80
N ALA A 186 3.42 -3.53 -13.68
CA ALA A 186 4.76 -2.96 -13.71
C ALA A 186 5.75 -3.98 -14.25
N ASP A 187 6.39 -3.64 -15.37
CA ASP A 187 7.40 -4.48 -15.98
C ASP A 187 8.67 -4.53 -15.09
N PRO A 188 9.01 -5.71 -14.53
CA PRO A 188 10.17 -5.86 -13.64
C PRO A 188 11.52 -5.62 -14.34
N PHE A 189 11.55 -5.65 -15.66
CA PHE A 189 12.76 -5.39 -16.46
C PHE A 189 12.99 -3.90 -16.72
N THR A 190 12.06 -3.02 -16.32
CA THR A 190 12.23 -1.57 -16.45
C THR A 190 13.06 -1.00 -15.29
N ASN A 191 13.74 0.11 -15.58
CA ASN A 191 14.46 0.86 -14.53
C ASN A 191 13.53 1.73 -13.66
N THR A 192 12.25 1.38 -13.56
CA THR A 192 11.24 2.24 -12.94
C THR A 192 11.54 2.55 -11.47
N VAL A 193 11.94 1.53 -10.69
CA VAL A 193 12.34 1.71 -9.28
C VAL A 193 13.54 2.67 -9.19
N ARG A 194 14.59 2.42 -9.98
CA ARG A 194 15.81 3.24 -9.99
C ARG A 194 15.53 4.68 -10.37
N VAL A 195 14.69 4.90 -11.37
CA VAL A 195 14.30 6.24 -11.83
C VAL A 195 13.53 6.96 -10.73
N THR A 196 12.53 6.30 -10.12
CA THR A 196 11.71 6.90 -9.06
C THR A 196 12.54 7.18 -7.79
N VAL A 197 13.44 6.29 -7.40
CA VAL A 197 14.39 6.55 -6.30
C VAL A 197 15.27 7.76 -6.64
N GLY A 198 15.75 7.86 -7.89
CA GLY A 198 16.58 9.00 -8.33
C GLY A 198 15.84 10.33 -8.30
N THR A 199 14.55 10.36 -8.69
CA THR A 199 13.74 11.58 -8.63
C THR A 199 13.36 11.93 -7.19
N LEU A 200 13.02 10.94 -6.37
CA LEU A 200 12.73 11.13 -4.95
C LEU A 200 13.95 11.72 -4.22
N ARG A 201 15.13 11.17 -4.41
CA ARG A 201 16.38 11.68 -3.83
C ARG A 201 16.62 13.15 -4.12
N ARG A 202 16.38 13.59 -5.36
CA ARG A 202 16.54 15.01 -5.74
C ARG A 202 15.55 15.94 -5.06
N LYS A 203 14.37 15.42 -4.71
CA LYS A 203 13.35 16.19 -3.98
C LYS A 203 13.61 16.18 -2.47
N LEU A 204 14.14 15.08 -1.95
CA LEU A 204 14.51 14.96 -0.55
C LEU A 204 15.70 15.85 -0.20
N ALA A 205 16.77 15.84 -0.99
CA ALA A 205 17.98 16.59 -0.71
C ALA A 205 18.15 17.78 -1.69
N VAL A 206 18.11 18.98 -1.17
CA VAL A 206 18.31 20.24 -1.91
C VAL A 206 19.48 21.02 -1.28
N GLY A 207 20.42 21.49 -2.13
CA GLY A 207 21.61 22.15 -1.65
C GLY A 207 22.52 21.23 -0.86
N ASP A 208 22.89 21.61 0.36
CA ASP A 208 23.80 20.86 1.24
C ASP A 208 23.08 19.87 2.17
N GLU A 209 21.76 19.65 1.98
CA GLU A 209 21.00 18.68 2.79
C GLU A 209 21.54 17.25 2.59
N PRO A 210 21.71 16.46 3.67
CA PRO A 210 22.19 15.09 3.56
C PRO A 210 21.21 14.22 2.80
N GLN A 211 21.75 13.25 2.04
CA GLN A 211 20.95 12.25 1.36
C GLN A 211 20.47 11.19 2.36
N LEU A 212 19.17 11.00 2.48
CA LEU A 212 18.58 10.05 3.43
C LEU A 212 18.34 8.66 2.83
N ILE A 213 18.32 8.52 1.51
CA ILE A 213 18.16 7.20 0.88
C ILE A 213 19.48 6.76 0.31
N ASP A 214 20.08 5.73 0.91
CA ASP A 214 21.33 5.12 0.46
C ASP A 214 21.12 4.03 -0.59
N THR A 215 22.18 3.79 -1.41
CA THR A 215 22.26 2.60 -2.24
C THR A 215 23.17 1.59 -1.55
N VAL A 216 22.61 0.43 -1.22
CA VAL A 216 23.38 -0.72 -0.75
C VAL A 216 23.71 -1.58 -1.97
N VAL A 217 24.97 -1.50 -2.41
CA VAL A 217 25.45 -2.13 -3.66
C VAL A 217 25.08 -3.61 -3.70
N GLY A 218 24.44 -4.04 -4.78
CA GLY A 218 24.00 -5.43 -4.99
C GLY A 218 22.82 -5.89 -4.12
N ARG A 219 22.26 -5.01 -3.25
CA ARG A 219 21.16 -5.38 -2.33
C ARG A 219 19.89 -4.51 -2.48
N GLY A 220 20.03 -3.21 -2.82
CA GLY A 220 18.89 -2.32 -2.96
C GLY A 220 19.10 -0.94 -2.35
N TYR A 221 18.09 -0.42 -1.65
CA TYR A 221 18.04 0.92 -1.09
C TYR A 221 17.65 0.89 0.38
N ARG A 222 18.08 1.89 1.14
CA ARG A 222 17.80 2.01 2.57
C ARG A 222 17.54 3.48 2.94
N LEU A 223 16.47 3.73 3.72
CA LEU A 223 16.27 5.02 4.37
C LEU A 223 17.04 5.00 5.70
N THR A 224 17.87 6.00 5.94
CA THR A 224 18.67 6.15 7.17
C THR A 224 18.02 7.17 8.10
N ASP A 225 18.06 6.89 9.41
CA ASP A 225 17.52 7.79 10.45
C ASP A 225 18.45 8.96 10.77
N ASP A 226 19.75 8.71 10.67
CA ASP A 226 20.78 9.69 10.88
C ASP A 226 21.44 10.02 9.55
N GLY A 227 21.76 11.32 9.35
CA GLY A 227 22.63 11.74 8.26
C GLY A 227 24.06 11.21 8.41
N ASP A 228 24.20 9.98 8.90
CA ASP A 228 25.44 9.26 9.03
C ASP A 228 25.93 8.88 7.63
N ALA A 229 26.67 9.79 7.04
CA ALA A 229 27.49 9.50 5.89
C ALA A 229 28.34 8.28 6.25
N LEU A 230 28.01 7.13 5.63
CA LEU A 230 28.84 5.94 5.72
C LEU A 230 30.30 6.33 5.46
N GLY A 231 31.03 6.45 6.55
CA GLY A 231 32.47 6.49 6.50
C GLY A 231 32.95 5.30 5.68
N ASP A 232 33.66 5.65 4.66
CA ASP A 232 34.45 4.83 3.75
C ASP A 232 35.08 3.64 4.49
N ALA A 233 34.46 2.49 4.43
CA ALA A 233 35.12 1.24 4.79
C ALA A 233 35.85 0.76 3.54
N THR A 234 36.99 1.39 3.27
CA THR A 234 38.02 0.85 2.39
C THR A 234 38.58 -0.39 3.07
N PRO A 235 38.49 -1.58 2.50
CA PRO A 235 39.30 -2.72 2.98
C PRO A 235 40.75 -2.51 2.55
N SER A 236 41.64 -2.49 3.53
CA SER A 236 43.09 -2.68 3.34
C SER A 236 43.39 -4.09 2.93
#